data_dc94cd2df891f5529a110de747c6c0e9
#
_entry.id   dc94cd2df891f5529a110de747c6c0e9
#
_cell.length_a   1.000
_cell.length_b   1.000
_cell.length_c   1.000
_cell.angle_alpha   90.00
_cell.angle_beta   90.00
_cell.angle_gamma   90.00
#
_symmetry.space_group_name_H-M   'P 1'
#
loop_
_entity.id
_entity.type
_entity.pdbx_description
1 polymer ?
#
loop_
_entity_poly.entity_id
_entity_poly.type
_entity_poly.pdbx_seq_one_letter_code
_entity_poly.pdbx_strand_id
1 'polypeptide(L)'
;MTNLSIIPFGGVRENGKNMYAITVNDQIFIFDAGLKYPETDQLGVDVVVPDFDYFIKNSDKIAGVFLTHGHADAIGALPYFLQQVQAPIFGSELTVELAKLAIKDQHALEDYDDYHVVNEKTEIDFGQVTVSFFNTTHSIPESLGIVLATPYGQVVYTGDFKFDQTANSYYSTDIARLVEIGQGKVLALLADAAGTGNELNSVNESKISEYILETFRENNKKRIIVAAVASNIQRIQQVIDATVATKRQLVLSGNDIENVVRTAIRLRKLNLPVPENKLFVNLKNAKNLLASETVILETGRMGEPIKHLNRMANGEDPYVRIGEDDLVFITTTPSTAMESVVAKTRDMLFKQGADVKQISSDLRSSGHASRNDLQIMINVLKPEYFMPVQGEYRVMTTAKAAAEEVNIAEDHIMMAMKGDQFKWLKDHFELQDSFTVGETLIDGAGIGDIGNVVLRDRRILSEDGIFVSVVTIDRKKRQVVSKPKLTSRGFVYVKANRDLMKEASDLTVKQIENYLTTTKSFDWNELKNGVREVVSRYLFEQTRRRPMVMPVVMEVNQNRRPAAHKSVQIAGQQRNRQMSKIENKQSKKQNTKPTAKTVK
;
A
#
# COMPACT_ATOMS: atom_id res chain seq x y z
N MET A 1 -15.13 25.14 30.36
CA MET A 1 -16.18 24.70 29.42
C MET A 1 -15.69 23.41 28.82
N THR A 2 -16.46 22.36 28.94
CA THR A 2 -16.13 21.06 28.33
C THR A 2 -16.14 21.23 26.81
N ASN A 3 -15.16 20.67 26.11
CA ASN A 3 -14.95 20.89 24.70
C ASN A 3 -14.93 19.52 24.00
N LEU A 4 -15.86 19.27 23.07
CA LEU A 4 -15.87 18.06 22.25
C LEU A 4 -15.67 18.46 20.78
N SER A 5 -14.74 17.81 20.09
CA SER A 5 -14.64 17.97 18.63
C SER A 5 -14.29 16.65 17.93
N ILE A 6 -14.70 16.53 16.67
CA ILE A 6 -14.43 15.41 15.77
C ILE A 6 -13.62 15.96 14.59
N ILE A 7 -12.45 15.34 14.34
CA ILE A 7 -11.50 15.79 13.32
C ILE A 7 -11.02 14.59 12.50
N PRO A 8 -11.38 14.45 11.23
CA PRO A 8 -10.83 13.42 10.36
C PRO A 8 -9.44 13.81 9.81
N PHE A 9 -8.48 12.90 9.89
CA PHE A 9 -7.14 13.02 9.29
C PHE A 9 -6.99 12.17 8.04
N GLY A 10 -7.90 11.23 7.83
CA GLY A 10 -7.99 10.36 6.68
C GLY A 10 -9.34 9.66 6.64
N GLY A 11 -9.57 8.77 5.67
CA GLY A 11 -10.81 8.01 5.56
C GLY A 11 -12.05 8.84 5.22
N VAL A 12 -11.90 10.07 4.73
CA VAL A 12 -12.99 10.91 4.22
C VAL A 12 -12.65 11.41 2.83
N ARG A 13 -13.59 11.25 1.89
CA ARG A 13 -13.44 11.51 0.44
C ARG A 13 -12.31 10.68 -0.21
N GLU A 14 -11.90 9.61 0.44
CA GLU A 14 -10.90 8.66 -0.01
C GLU A 14 -11.17 7.30 0.60
N ASN A 15 -10.64 6.23 0.00
CA ASN A 15 -10.71 4.87 0.52
C ASN A 15 -9.39 4.50 1.18
N GLY A 16 -9.44 4.08 2.44
CA GLY A 16 -8.28 3.77 3.29
C GLY A 16 -7.75 4.99 4.05
N LYS A 17 -6.64 4.81 4.74
CA LYS A 17 -5.99 5.82 5.58
C LYS A 17 -6.90 6.33 6.71
N ASN A 18 -7.69 5.40 7.30
CA ASN A 18 -8.61 5.74 8.38
C ASN A 18 -7.85 6.28 9.58
N MET A 19 -8.17 7.49 9.99
CA MET A 19 -7.64 8.11 11.19
C MET A 19 -8.52 9.28 11.60
N TYR A 20 -9.15 9.16 12.79
CA TYR A 20 -10.07 10.18 13.31
C TYR A 20 -9.66 10.54 14.72
N ALA A 21 -9.57 11.84 15.03
CA ALA A 21 -9.33 12.32 16.38
C ALA A 21 -10.63 12.84 16.98
N ILE A 22 -10.99 12.30 18.14
CA ILE A 22 -12.08 12.79 18.97
C ILE A 22 -11.43 13.48 20.17
N THR A 23 -11.62 14.79 20.29
CA THR A 23 -11.07 15.54 21.43
C THR A 23 -12.16 15.80 22.44
N VAL A 24 -11.90 15.46 23.69
CA VAL A 24 -12.79 15.78 24.82
C VAL A 24 -11.96 16.51 25.86
N ASN A 25 -12.23 17.78 26.07
CA ASN A 25 -11.39 18.67 26.88
C ASN A 25 -9.93 18.70 26.37
N ASP A 26 -8.99 18.24 27.20
CA ASP A 26 -7.57 18.17 26.88
C ASP A 26 -7.10 16.76 26.48
N GLN A 27 -8.02 15.81 26.27
CA GLN A 27 -7.70 14.44 25.86
C GLN A 27 -8.04 14.21 24.39
N ILE A 28 -7.17 13.51 23.69
CA ILE A 28 -7.31 13.14 22.27
C ILE A 28 -7.40 11.62 22.18
N PHE A 29 -8.52 11.12 21.66
CA PHE A 29 -8.79 9.73 21.38
C PHE A 29 -8.65 9.53 19.86
N ILE A 30 -7.71 8.68 19.43
CA ILE A 30 -7.45 8.45 18.02
C ILE A 30 -8.13 7.12 17.63
N PHE A 31 -9.01 7.15 16.64
CA PHE A 31 -9.66 5.98 16.08
C PHE A 31 -8.97 5.60 14.78
N ASP A 32 -8.38 4.40 14.77
CA ASP A 32 -7.53 3.85 13.73
C ASP A 32 -6.27 4.69 13.41
N ALA A 33 -5.32 4.06 12.75
CA ALA A 33 -4.10 4.68 12.20
C ALA A 33 -3.72 3.96 10.90
N GLY A 34 -4.51 4.20 9.87
CA GLY A 34 -4.46 3.46 8.62
C GLY A 34 -3.58 4.09 7.54
N LEU A 35 -3.18 3.28 6.57
CA LEU A 35 -2.57 3.70 5.32
C LEU A 35 -3.55 3.58 4.14
N LYS A 36 -3.22 4.23 3.04
CA LYS A 36 -3.79 3.91 1.72
C LYS A 36 -2.68 3.55 0.72
N TYR A 37 -3.05 2.80 -0.33
CA TYR A 37 -2.14 2.54 -1.43
C TYR A 37 -2.13 3.73 -2.40
N PRO A 38 -0.97 4.00 -3.07
CA PRO A 38 -0.83 5.17 -3.92
C PRO A 38 -1.75 5.11 -5.14
N GLU A 39 -2.13 6.27 -5.63
CA GLU A 39 -2.83 6.43 -6.89
C GLU A 39 -1.89 6.25 -8.09
N THR A 40 -2.44 6.09 -9.29
CA THR A 40 -1.65 5.76 -10.50
C THR A 40 -0.65 6.83 -10.89
N ASP A 41 -0.84 8.08 -10.48
CA ASP A 41 0.04 9.22 -10.74
C ASP A 41 1.13 9.41 -9.67
N GLN A 42 1.03 8.72 -8.53
CA GLN A 42 2.03 8.71 -7.44
C GLN A 42 3.15 7.69 -7.71
N LEU A 43 3.86 7.87 -8.81
CA LEU A 43 4.88 6.94 -9.30
C LEU A 43 6.00 6.69 -8.29
N GLY A 44 6.23 5.41 -7.94
CA GLY A 44 7.28 4.97 -7.04
C GLY A 44 7.00 5.23 -5.57
N VAL A 45 5.77 5.62 -5.20
CA VAL A 45 5.31 5.65 -3.82
C VAL A 45 4.81 4.26 -3.45
N ASP A 46 5.21 3.76 -2.28
CA ASP A 46 4.79 2.45 -1.77
C ASP A 46 3.44 2.53 -1.06
N VAL A 47 3.32 3.50 -0.14
CA VAL A 47 2.10 3.75 0.65
C VAL A 47 1.97 5.23 1.00
N VAL A 48 0.76 5.63 1.36
CA VAL A 48 0.43 6.99 1.79
C VAL A 48 -0.18 6.93 3.18
N VAL A 49 0.31 7.77 4.09
CA VAL A 49 -0.20 7.86 5.47
C VAL A 49 -0.67 9.30 5.79
N PRO A 50 -1.48 9.50 6.82
CA PRO A 50 -1.86 10.84 7.27
C PRO A 50 -0.63 11.68 7.64
N ASP A 51 -0.77 12.99 7.58
CA ASP A 51 0.15 13.92 8.20
C ASP A 51 -0.04 13.88 9.73
N PHE A 52 1.04 13.74 10.48
CA PHE A 52 1.01 13.60 11.94
C PHE A 52 1.33 14.88 12.71
N ASP A 53 1.54 16.00 12.04
CA ASP A 53 1.94 17.28 12.64
C ASP A 53 1.04 17.72 13.80
N TYR A 54 -0.27 17.51 13.68
CA TYR A 54 -1.22 17.82 14.74
C TYR A 54 -0.98 16.99 16.01
N PHE A 55 -0.72 15.69 15.84
CA PHE A 55 -0.50 14.76 16.94
C PHE A 55 0.86 14.96 17.59
N ILE A 56 1.89 15.31 16.82
CA ILE A 56 3.23 15.67 17.33
C ILE A 56 3.12 16.88 18.25
N LYS A 57 2.38 17.91 17.84
CA LYS A 57 2.19 19.16 18.61
C LYS A 57 1.34 18.98 19.88
N ASN A 58 0.53 17.90 19.95
CA ASN A 58 -0.37 17.61 21.05
C ASN A 58 -0.11 16.22 21.65
N SER A 59 1.12 15.71 21.57
CA SER A 59 1.46 14.35 21.99
C SER A 59 1.19 14.08 23.47
N ASP A 60 1.32 15.09 24.32
CA ASP A 60 1.03 15.05 25.74
C ASP A 60 -0.47 14.88 26.10
N LYS A 61 -1.36 15.09 25.13
CA LYS A 61 -2.82 14.99 25.28
C LYS A 61 -3.42 13.69 24.75
N ILE A 62 -2.62 12.86 24.07
CA ILE A 62 -3.12 11.65 23.44
C ILE A 62 -3.42 10.60 24.49
N ALA A 63 -4.72 10.24 24.63
CA ALA A 63 -5.18 9.19 25.54
C ALA A 63 -4.86 7.80 24.99
N GLY A 64 -4.87 7.61 23.69
CA GLY A 64 -4.52 6.36 23.01
C GLY A 64 -4.99 6.29 21.57
N VAL A 65 -4.53 5.23 20.89
CA VAL A 65 -4.98 4.84 19.55
C VAL A 65 -5.85 3.58 19.70
N PHE A 66 -7.10 3.67 19.30
CA PHE A 66 -8.10 2.60 19.42
C PHE A 66 -8.34 2.01 18.04
N LEU A 67 -7.96 0.75 17.86
CA LEU A 67 -7.97 0.05 16.58
C LEU A 67 -9.23 -0.79 16.42
N THR A 68 -9.90 -0.62 15.28
CA THR A 68 -11.11 -1.39 14.98
C THR A 68 -10.79 -2.79 14.50
N HIS A 69 -9.79 -2.96 13.64
CA HIS A 69 -9.44 -4.25 13.04
C HIS A 69 -8.01 -4.26 12.45
N GLY A 70 -7.54 -5.43 12.00
CA GLY A 70 -6.15 -5.64 11.60
C GLY A 70 -5.84 -5.39 10.11
N HIS A 71 -6.66 -4.67 9.35
CA HIS A 71 -6.35 -4.31 7.97
C HIS A 71 -5.42 -3.10 7.87
N ALA A 72 -4.77 -2.97 6.72
CA ALA A 72 -3.79 -1.91 6.48
C ALA A 72 -4.39 -0.50 6.55
N ASP A 73 -5.65 -0.35 6.19
CA ASP A 73 -6.39 0.93 6.25
C ASP A 73 -6.78 1.35 7.67
N ALA A 74 -6.62 0.46 8.67
CA ALA A 74 -6.83 0.73 10.09
C ALA A 74 -5.53 0.73 10.92
N ILE A 75 -4.52 -0.09 10.58
CA ILE A 75 -3.28 -0.21 11.38
C ILE A 75 -2.01 0.16 10.62
N GLY A 76 -2.08 0.35 9.30
CA GLY A 76 -0.88 0.41 8.46
C GLY A 76 -0.03 1.66 8.61
N ALA A 77 -0.55 2.72 9.22
CA ALA A 77 0.23 3.93 9.52
C ALA A 77 0.96 3.85 10.87
N LEU A 78 0.66 2.88 11.73
CA LEU A 78 1.30 2.73 13.05
C LEU A 78 2.84 2.73 13.00
N PRO A 79 3.50 2.01 12.06
CA PRO A 79 4.96 2.01 11.97
C PRO A 79 5.57 3.40 11.79
N TYR A 80 4.84 4.31 11.16
CA TYR A 80 5.28 5.68 10.87
C TYR A 80 4.83 6.67 11.96
N PHE A 81 3.63 6.46 12.51
CA PHE A 81 3.06 7.27 13.56
C PHE A 81 3.87 7.14 14.87
N LEU A 82 4.13 5.90 15.31
CA LEU A 82 4.80 5.61 16.58
C LEU A 82 6.28 6.04 16.60
N GLN A 83 6.92 6.20 15.44
CA GLN A 83 8.26 6.80 15.38
C GLN A 83 8.28 8.29 15.76
N GLN A 84 7.15 8.97 15.67
CA GLN A 84 7.02 10.41 15.91
C GLN A 84 6.21 10.73 17.16
N VAL A 85 5.26 9.85 17.51
CA VAL A 85 4.33 10.04 18.64
C VAL A 85 4.17 8.73 19.36
N GLN A 86 4.61 8.65 20.61
CA GLN A 86 4.36 7.49 21.45
C GLN A 86 2.98 7.61 22.09
N ALA A 87 2.15 6.57 21.95
CA ALA A 87 0.80 6.52 22.48
C ALA A 87 0.40 5.07 22.73
N PRO A 88 -0.37 4.74 23.78
CA PRO A 88 -0.87 3.39 24.01
C PRO A 88 -1.80 2.94 22.88
N ILE A 89 -1.69 1.67 22.49
CA ILE A 89 -2.46 1.04 21.43
C ILE A 89 -3.48 0.08 22.04
N PHE A 90 -4.75 0.25 21.70
CA PHE A 90 -5.86 -0.60 22.13
C PHE A 90 -6.47 -1.30 20.90
N GLY A 91 -6.65 -2.62 20.97
CA GLY A 91 -7.27 -3.38 19.88
C GLY A 91 -7.56 -4.82 20.28
N SER A 92 -8.29 -5.56 19.45
CA SER A 92 -8.52 -6.98 19.68
C SER A 92 -7.21 -7.78 19.62
N GLU A 93 -7.23 -9.00 20.15
CA GLU A 93 -6.02 -9.85 20.24
C GLU A 93 -5.35 -10.02 18.88
N LEU A 94 -6.12 -10.35 17.85
CA LEU A 94 -5.59 -10.48 16.49
C LEU A 94 -5.09 -9.15 15.92
N THR A 95 -5.84 -8.07 16.13
CA THR A 95 -5.48 -6.72 15.66
C THR A 95 -4.15 -6.26 16.24
N VAL A 96 -3.95 -6.42 17.54
CA VAL A 96 -2.70 -6.09 18.24
C VAL A 96 -1.52 -6.93 17.69
N GLU A 97 -1.70 -8.23 17.50
CA GLU A 97 -0.63 -9.08 16.97
C GLU A 97 -0.29 -8.74 15.50
N LEU A 98 -1.27 -8.35 14.68
CA LEU A 98 -1.01 -7.85 13.32
C LEU A 98 -0.34 -6.47 13.33
N ALA A 99 -0.70 -5.59 14.26
CA ALA A 99 0.00 -4.32 14.48
C ALA A 99 1.46 -4.53 14.86
N LYS A 100 1.76 -5.48 15.78
CA LYS A 100 3.13 -5.87 16.12
C LYS A 100 3.90 -6.40 14.90
N LEU A 101 3.26 -7.20 14.04
CA LEU A 101 3.88 -7.67 12.80
C LEU A 101 4.20 -6.51 11.83
N ALA A 102 3.32 -5.52 11.72
CA ALA A 102 3.53 -4.35 10.88
C ALA A 102 4.70 -3.48 11.38
N ILE A 103 4.93 -3.44 12.69
CA ILE A 103 5.99 -2.64 13.34
C ILE A 103 7.34 -3.37 13.39
N LYS A 104 7.33 -4.70 13.33
CA LYS A 104 8.50 -5.59 13.57
C LYS A 104 9.79 -5.20 12.86
N ASP A 105 9.68 -4.68 11.63
CA ASP A 105 10.85 -4.35 10.82
C ASP A 105 11.33 -2.89 11.03
N GLN A 106 10.73 -2.17 11.99
CA GLN A 106 11.09 -0.79 12.33
C GLN A 106 12.04 -0.76 13.53
N HIS A 107 13.35 -0.67 13.27
CA HIS A 107 14.38 -0.62 14.32
C HIS A 107 14.14 0.46 15.39
N ALA A 108 13.53 1.58 15.01
CA ALA A 108 13.21 2.66 15.95
C ALA A 108 12.13 2.29 16.97
N LEU A 109 11.43 1.16 16.78
CA LEU A 109 10.30 0.72 17.60
C LEU A 109 10.54 -0.66 18.24
N GLU A 110 11.78 -1.16 18.26
CA GLU A 110 12.10 -2.47 18.85
C GLU A 110 11.69 -2.59 20.33
N ASP A 111 11.76 -1.50 21.07
CA ASP A 111 11.41 -1.44 22.50
C ASP A 111 9.96 -1.00 22.77
N TYR A 112 9.15 -0.79 21.73
CA TYR A 112 7.76 -0.37 21.93
C TYR A 112 6.90 -1.55 22.36
N ASP A 113 6.25 -1.47 23.54
CA ASP A 113 5.45 -2.55 24.15
C ASP A 113 4.10 -2.10 24.73
N ASP A 114 3.70 -0.85 24.51
CA ASP A 114 2.47 -0.27 25.11
C ASP A 114 1.20 -0.69 24.33
N TYR A 115 0.94 -2.02 24.35
CA TYR A 115 -0.22 -2.64 23.71
C TYR A 115 -1.21 -3.17 24.72
N HIS A 116 -2.48 -2.84 24.55
CA HIS A 116 -3.59 -3.26 25.39
C HIS A 116 -4.62 -4.06 24.59
N VAL A 117 -4.77 -5.33 24.92
CA VAL A 117 -5.78 -6.19 24.30
C VAL A 117 -7.14 -5.91 24.90
N VAL A 118 -8.11 -5.59 24.04
CA VAL A 118 -9.50 -5.28 24.39
C VAL A 118 -10.48 -6.20 23.64
N ASN A 119 -11.71 -6.25 24.11
CA ASN A 119 -12.82 -6.97 23.47
C ASN A 119 -14.15 -6.24 23.74
N GLU A 120 -15.26 -6.82 23.28
CA GLU A 120 -16.61 -6.27 23.41
C GLU A 120 -17.10 -6.04 24.85
N LYS A 121 -16.42 -6.61 25.85
CA LYS A 121 -16.74 -6.46 27.28
C LYS A 121 -15.85 -5.47 27.99
N THR A 122 -14.83 -4.97 27.30
CA THR A 122 -13.85 -4.05 27.89
C THR A 122 -14.44 -2.65 27.96
N GLU A 123 -14.33 -2.03 29.14
CA GLU A 123 -14.61 -0.61 29.35
C GLU A 123 -13.37 0.03 29.97
N ILE A 124 -12.95 1.17 29.44
CA ILE A 124 -11.74 1.88 29.88
C ILE A 124 -12.15 3.28 30.33
N ASP A 125 -11.88 3.58 31.58
CA ASP A 125 -12.21 4.86 32.21
C ASP A 125 -11.04 5.85 32.08
N PHE A 126 -11.30 6.98 31.42
CA PHE A 126 -10.40 8.12 31.30
C PHE A 126 -10.92 9.33 32.11
N GLY A 127 -11.70 9.09 33.15
CA GLY A 127 -12.27 10.08 34.04
C GLY A 127 -13.62 10.59 33.54
N GLN A 128 -13.65 11.60 32.71
CA GLN A 128 -14.92 12.11 32.16
C GLN A 128 -15.38 11.38 30.89
N VAL A 129 -14.56 10.50 30.39
CA VAL A 129 -14.78 9.75 29.15
C VAL A 129 -14.58 8.28 29.40
N THR A 130 -15.48 7.44 28.92
CA THR A 130 -15.33 5.99 28.94
C THR A 130 -15.30 5.48 27.51
N VAL A 131 -14.30 4.63 27.19
CA VAL A 131 -14.22 3.92 25.90
C VAL A 131 -14.72 2.51 26.10
N SER A 132 -15.66 2.08 25.27
CA SER A 132 -16.14 0.69 25.23
C SER A 132 -16.27 0.22 23.77
N PHE A 133 -16.53 -1.06 23.57
CA PHE A 133 -16.44 -1.69 22.26
C PHE A 133 -17.69 -2.55 22.01
N PHE A 134 -17.90 -2.87 20.72
CA PHE A 134 -18.89 -3.86 20.26
C PHE A 134 -18.34 -4.61 19.05
N ASN A 135 -18.75 -5.87 18.89
CA ASN A 135 -18.32 -6.67 17.73
C ASN A 135 -19.02 -6.24 16.45
N THR A 136 -18.27 -6.19 15.35
CA THR A 136 -18.77 -5.97 14.00
C THR A 136 -18.43 -7.14 13.09
N THR A 137 -19.28 -7.40 12.08
CA THR A 137 -19.00 -8.37 11.03
C THR A 137 -18.13 -7.73 9.98
N HIS A 138 -16.92 -8.27 9.77
CA HIS A 138 -16.02 -7.85 8.70
C HIS A 138 -15.27 -9.08 8.13
N SER A 139 -14.36 -8.89 7.17
CA SER A 139 -13.60 -9.99 6.53
C SER A 139 -12.42 -10.52 7.37
N ILE A 140 -12.21 -9.95 8.54
CA ILE A 140 -11.20 -10.36 9.53
C ILE A 140 -11.88 -10.59 10.90
N PRO A 141 -11.48 -11.61 11.67
CA PRO A 141 -12.11 -11.90 12.97
C PRO A 141 -11.82 -10.81 14.00
N GLU A 142 -12.71 -10.72 15.00
CA GLU A 142 -12.59 -9.80 16.14
C GLU A 142 -12.56 -8.31 15.74
N SER A 143 -13.23 -7.96 14.66
CA SER A 143 -13.44 -6.54 14.31
C SER A 143 -14.35 -5.88 15.34
N LEU A 144 -13.97 -4.68 15.76
CA LEU A 144 -14.62 -3.91 16.80
C LEU A 144 -15.12 -2.57 16.28
N GLY A 145 -16.32 -2.18 16.70
CA GLY A 145 -16.72 -0.80 16.74
C GLY A 145 -16.36 -0.17 18.09
N ILE A 146 -16.23 1.14 18.14
CA ILE A 146 -15.78 1.92 19.29
C ILE A 146 -16.88 2.86 19.75
N VAL A 147 -17.13 2.91 21.03
CA VAL A 147 -18.06 3.83 21.69
C VAL A 147 -17.29 4.71 22.66
N LEU A 148 -17.30 6.01 22.42
CA LEU A 148 -16.75 7.01 23.31
C LEU A 148 -17.90 7.69 24.06
N ALA A 149 -18.15 7.28 25.29
CA ALA A 149 -19.13 7.92 26.14
C ALA A 149 -18.56 9.21 26.73
N THR A 150 -19.19 10.33 26.41
CA THR A 150 -18.79 11.68 26.81
C THR A 150 -19.89 12.34 27.67
N PRO A 151 -19.62 13.44 28.37
CA PRO A 151 -20.65 14.18 29.10
C PRO A 151 -21.81 14.71 28.22
N TYR A 152 -21.66 14.72 26.89
CA TYR A 152 -22.67 15.23 25.95
C TYR A 152 -23.52 14.12 25.33
N GLY A 153 -23.02 12.91 25.33
CA GLY A 153 -23.56 11.74 24.69
C GLY A 153 -22.45 10.87 24.10
N GLN A 154 -22.84 9.82 23.43
CA GLN A 154 -21.92 8.83 22.88
C GLN A 154 -21.49 9.23 21.46
N VAL A 155 -20.19 9.15 21.16
CA VAL A 155 -19.66 9.16 19.79
C VAL A 155 -19.35 7.71 19.44
N VAL A 156 -19.98 7.20 18.39
CA VAL A 156 -19.86 5.82 17.95
C VAL A 156 -19.11 5.78 16.62
N TYR A 157 -18.10 4.92 16.52
CA TYR A 157 -17.39 4.63 15.30
C TYR A 157 -17.52 3.14 14.97
N THR A 158 -18.04 2.81 13.80
CA THR A 158 -18.31 1.42 13.43
C THR A 158 -17.05 0.65 13.04
N GLY A 159 -15.97 1.33 12.62
CA GLY A 159 -14.99 0.70 11.76
C GLY A 159 -15.66 0.17 10.48
N ASP A 160 -14.98 -0.74 9.80
CA ASP A 160 -15.54 -1.44 8.65
C ASP A 160 -16.55 -2.50 9.11
N PHE A 161 -17.72 -2.53 8.51
CA PHE A 161 -18.76 -3.46 8.93
C PHE A 161 -19.70 -3.88 7.80
N LYS A 162 -20.40 -4.97 8.01
CA LYS A 162 -21.64 -5.37 7.30
C LYS A 162 -22.54 -6.13 8.27
N PHE A 163 -23.77 -6.46 7.85
CA PHE A 163 -24.60 -7.41 8.58
C PHE A 163 -24.63 -8.75 7.84
N ASP A 164 -24.18 -9.82 8.51
CA ASP A 164 -24.25 -11.20 8.02
C ASP A 164 -24.69 -12.14 9.14
N GLN A 165 -25.95 -12.59 9.07
CA GLN A 165 -26.53 -13.48 10.05
C GLN A 165 -25.98 -14.93 9.97
N THR A 166 -25.23 -15.26 8.93
CA THR A 166 -24.59 -16.58 8.74
C THR A 166 -23.17 -16.62 9.27
N ALA A 167 -22.64 -15.48 9.74
CA ALA A 167 -21.31 -15.36 10.29
C ALA A 167 -21.16 -16.17 11.60
N ASN A 168 -20.01 -16.81 11.78
CA ASN A 168 -19.70 -17.48 13.06
C ASN A 168 -19.37 -16.47 14.15
N SER A 169 -19.19 -16.95 15.39
CA SER A 169 -18.99 -16.10 16.59
C SER A 169 -17.80 -15.13 16.51
N TYR A 170 -16.78 -15.42 15.71
CA TYR A 170 -15.63 -14.51 15.53
C TYR A 170 -15.90 -13.34 14.59
N TYR A 171 -17.01 -13.42 13.82
CA TYR A 171 -17.38 -12.43 12.78
C TYR A 171 -18.79 -11.87 13.00
N SER A 172 -19.48 -12.25 14.10
CA SER A 172 -20.86 -11.85 14.31
C SER A 172 -20.94 -10.45 14.92
N THR A 173 -21.84 -9.62 14.36
CA THR A 173 -22.21 -8.34 14.99
C THR A 173 -23.08 -8.59 16.22
N ASP A 174 -22.76 -7.95 17.33
CA ASP A 174 -23.57 -7.99 18.55
C ASP A 174 -24.73 -6.98 18.45
N ILE A 175 -25.85 -7.45 17.87
CA ILE A 175 -27.07 -6.63 17.72
C ILE A 175 -27.65 -6.22 19.09
N ALA A 176 -27.56 -7.08 20.11
CA ALA A 176 -28.08 -6.75 21.44
C ALA A 176 -27.31 -5.56 22.04
N ARG A 177 -25.99 -5.57 21.91
CA ARG A 177 -25.13 -4.46 22.36
C ARG A 177 -25.41 -3.17 21.58
N LEU A 178 -25.64 -3.26 20.27
CA LEU A 178 -26.02 -2.10 19.46
C LEU A 178 -27.35 -1.49 19.93
N VAL A 179 -28.34 -2.33 20.26
CA VAL A 179 -29.61 -1.85 20.83
C VAL A 179 -29.42 -1.17 22.18
N GLU A 180 -28.57 -1.71 23.07
CA GLU A 180 -28.23 -1.07 24.34
C GLU A 180 -27.60 0.31 24.14
N ILE A 181 -26.61 0.42 23.22
CA ILE A 181 -25.97 1.68 22.85
C ILE A 181 -27.03 2.68 22.34
N GLY A 182 -27.94 2.23 21.47
CA GLY A 182 -29.00 3.06 20.89
C GLY A 182 -30.11 3.47 21.87
N GLN A 183 -30.21 2.83 23.05
CA GLN A 183 -31.07 3.29 24.15
C GLN A 183 -30.47 4.50 24.88
N GLY A 184 -29.16 4.70 24.80
CA GLY A 184 -28.49 5.89 25.26
C GLY A 184 -28.60 7.05 24.28
N LYS A 185 -28.03 8.21 24.63
CA LYS A 185 -27.92 9.32 23.70
C LYS A 185 -26.72 9.12 22.77
N VAL A 186 -26.93 8.64 21.54
CA VAL A 186 -25.89 8.64 20.50
C VAL A 186 -25.83 10.01 19.85
N LEU A 187 -24.80 10.77 20.21
CA LEU A 187 -24.61 12.14 19.72
C LEU A 187 -24.13 12.17 18.29
N ALA A 188 -23.15 11.32 17.95
CA ALA A 188 -22.62 11.23 16.60
C ALA A 188 -22.28 9.77 16.24
N LEU A 189 -22.57 9.39 15.01
CA LEU A 189 -22.21 8.13 14.38
C LEU A 189 -21.25 8.39 13.22
N LEU A 190 -20.02 7.88 13.34
CA LEU A 190 -19.06 7.77 12.25
C LEU A 190 -19.19 6.36 11.68
N ALA A 191 -19.71 6.19 10.46
CA ALA A 191 -19.95 4.86 9.91
C ALA A 191 -19.41 4.70 8.48
N ASP A 192 -18.94 3.46 8.22
CA ASP A 192 -18.43 2.99 6.94
C ASP A 192 -19.41 3.25 5.80
N ALA A 193 -18.95 3.98 4.78
CA ALA A 193 -19.70 4.31 3.58
C ALA A 193 -19.21 3.58 2.33
N ALA A 194 -18.07 2.87 2.37
CA ALA A 194 -17.38 2.35 1.19
C ALA A 194 -18.24 1.41 0.33
N GLY A 195 -19.14 0.65 0.95
CA GLY A 195 -20.03 -0.27 0.25
C GLY A 195 -21.37 0.31 -0.21
N THR A 196 -21.73 1.53 0.19
CA THR A 196 -23.08 2.10 -0.05
C THR A 196 -23.36 2.47 -1.50
N GLY A 197 -22.32 2.57 -2.34
CA GLY A 197 -22.45 2.78 -3.78
C GLY A 197 -22.91 1.55 -4.57
N ASN A 198 -23.00 0.38 -3.95
CA ASN A 198 -23.50 -0.84 -4.58
C ASN A 198 -25.01 -0.97 -4.35
N GLU A 199 -25.77 -1.20 -5.41
CA GLU A 199 -27.23 -1.41 -5.34
C GLU A 199 -27.61 -2.76 -4.71
N LEU A 200 -26.68 -3.71 -4.67
CA LEU A 200 -26.89 -5.05 -4.13
C LEU A 200 -26.73 -5.04 -2.60
N ASN A 201 -27.57 -5.82 -1.94
CA ASN A 201 -27.40 -6.12 -0.52
C ASN A 201 -26.07 -6.85 -0.30
N SER A 202 -25.52 -6.74 0.91
CA SER A 202 -24.36 -7.54 1.29
C SER A 202 -24.68 -9.04 1.17
N VAL A 203 -23.75 -9.79 0.60
CA VAL A 203 -23.91 -11.23 0.39
C VAL A 203 -23.42 -11.97 1.62
N ASN A 204 -24.20 -12.99 2.04
CA ASN A 204 -23.80 -13.86 3.14
C ASN A 204 -22.56 -14.69 2.75
N GLU A 205 -21.62 -14.78 3.65
CA GLU A 205 -20.36 -15.53 3.44
C GLU A 205 -20.58 -17.05 3.25
N SER A 206 -21.69 -17.60 3.76
CA SER A 206 -22.07 -18.99 3.50
C SER A 206 -22.21 -19.30 2.00
N LYS A 207 -22.86 -18.41 1.23
CA LYS A 207 -23.00 -18.58 -0.24
C LYS A 207 -21.65 -18.54 -0.95
N ILE A 208 -20.71 -17.72 -0.46
CA ILE A 208 -19.38 -17.64 -1.02
C ILE A 208 -18.59 -18.90 -0.69
N SER A 209 -18.72 -19.43 0.53
CA SER A 209 -18.12 -20.71 0.93
C SER A 209 -18.60 -21.86 0.05
N GLU A 210 -19.91 -21.93 -0.22
CA GLU A 210 -20.50 -22.91 -1.14
C GLU A 210 -19.92 -22.78 -2.55
N TYR A 211 -19.88 -21.57 -3.10
CA TYR A 211 -19.35 -21.31 -4.45
C TYR A 211 -17.85 -21.69 -4.57
N ILE A 212 -17.04 -21.41 -3.55
CA ILE A 212 -15.64 -21.84 -3.52
C ILE A 212 -15.55 -23.36 -3.51
N LEU A 213 -16.30 -24.02 -2.64
CA LEU A 213 -16.30 -25.48 -2.52
C LEU A 213 -16.75 -26.17 -3.82
N GLU A 214 -17.83 -25.69 -4.45
CA GLU A 214 -18.29 -26.18 -5.74
C GLU A 214 -17.24 -25.99 -6.83
N THR A 215 -16.62 -24.82 -6.89
CA THR A 215 -15.51 -24.55 -7.82
C THR A 215 -14.38 -25.55 -7.68
N PHE A 216 -14.01 -25.93 -6.44
CA PHE A 216 -12.98 -26.94 -6.18
C PHE A 216 -13.41 -28.34 -6.60
N ARG A 217 -14.67 -28.72 -6.37
CA ARG A 217 -15.23 -30.03 -6.76
C ARG A 217 -15.33 -30.20 -8.28
N GLU A 218 -15.79 -29.17 -8.99
CA GLU A 218 -15.89 -29.17 -10.45
C GLU A 218 -14.53 -29.34 -11.12
N ASN A 219 -13.45 -28.82 -10.49
CA ASN A 219 -12.10 -28.83 -11.04
C ASN A 219 -11.19 -29.85 -10.34
N ASN A 220 -11.72 -31.04 -10.11
CA ASN A 220 -11.06 -32.10 -9.32
C ASN A 220 -9.78 -32.66 -9.93
N LYS A 221 -9.50 -32.46 -11.22
CA LYS A 221 -8.29 -32.90 -11.93
C LYS A 221 -7.22 -31.79 -12.03
N LYS A 222 -7.60 -30.52 -11.84
CA LYS A 222 -6.71 -29.38 -12.03
C LYS A 222 -6.04 -28.96 -10.72
N ARG A 223 -4.85 -28.37 -10.82
CA ARG A 223 -4.26 -27.58 -9.74
C ARG A 223 -5.04 -26.28 -9.61
N ILE A 224 -5.38 -25.90 -8.40
CA ILE A 224 -6.15 -24.68 -8.15
C ILE A 224 -5.21 -23.63 -7.58
N ILE A 225 -5.13 -22.46 -8.24
CA ILE A 225 -4.36 -21.30 -7.79
C ILE A 225 -5.37 -20.25 -7.39
N VAL A 226 -5.49 -19.96 -6.09
CA VAL A 226 -6.42 -19.00 -5.54
C VAL A 226 -5.70 -17.68 -5.27
N ALA A 227 -6.18 -16.57 -5.84
CA ALA A 227 -5.70 -15.25 -5.53
C ALA A 227 -6.61 -14.59 -4.48
N ALA A 228 -6.06 -14.27 -3.32
CA ALA A 228 -6.76 -13.63 -2.21
C ALA A 228 -5.89 -12.55 -1.54
N VAL A 229 -6.48 -11.62 -0.79
CA VAL A 229 -5.74 -10.67 0.03
C VAL A 229 -5.35 -11.33 1.35
N ALA A 230 -4.10 -11.15 1.80
CA ALA A 230 -3.54 -11.82 2.98
C ALA A 230 -4.32 -11.53 4.27
N SER A 231 -4.84 -10.33 4.43
CA SER A 231 -5.61 -9.93 5.62
C SER A 231 -7.07 -10.37 5.60
N ASN A 232 -7.59 -10.89 4.47
CA ASN A 232 -8.94 -11.47 4.44
C ASN A 232 -8.92 -12.89 5.02
N ILE A 233 -8.87 -12.98 6.34
CA ILE A 233 -8.78 -14.24 7.09
C ILE A 233 -10.00 -15.13 6.85
N GLN A 234 -11.18 -14.54 6.65
CA GLN A 234 -12.39 -15.26 6.33
C GLN A 234 -12.28 -16.01 5.00
N ARG A 235 -11.70 -15.37 3.98
CA ARG A 235 -11.43 -16.00 2.68
C ARG A 235 -10.40 -17.12 2.78
N ILE A 236 -9.37 -16.91 3.59
CA ILE A 236 -8.36 -17.93 3.86
C ILE A 236 -8.99 -19.16 4.51
N GLN A 237 -9.90 -18.97 5.49
CA GLN A 237 -10.64 -20.07 6.11
C GLN A 237 -11.48 -20.85 5.09
N GLN A 238 -12.20 -20.15 4.23
CA GLN A 238 -13.03 -20.78 3.18
C GLN A 238 -12.18 -21.62 2.21
N VAL A 239 -10.99 -21.14 1.85
CA VAL A 239 -10.05 -21.87 1.01
C VAL A 239 -9.48 -23.09 1.73
N ILE A 240 -9.16 -22.98 3.02
CA ILE A 240 -8.72 -24.11 3.87
C ILE A 240 -9.81 -25.18 3.90
N ASP A 241 -11.05 -24.79 4.19
CA ASP A 241 -12.18 -25.72 4.30
C ASP A 241 -12.44 -26.46 2.96
N ALA A 242 -12.43 -25.74 1.84
CA ALA A 242 -12.58 -26.33 0.51
C ALA A 242 -11.40 -27.25 0.15
N THR A 243 -10.17 -26.88 0.53
CA THR A 243 -8.97 -27.69 0.34
C THR A 243 -9.09 -29.04 1.06
N VAL A 244 -9.46 -29.02 2.34
CA VAL A 244 -9.65 -30.23 3.16
C VAL A 244 -10.82 -31.06 2.63
N ALA A 245 -11.96 -30.44 2.32
CA ALA A 245 -13.14 -31.13 1.81
C ALA A 245 -12.89 -31.84 0.46
N THR A 246 -11.96 -31.36 -0.34
CA THR A 246 -11.54 -31.95 -1.62
C THR A 246 -10.28 -32.82 -1.51
N LYS A 247 -9.80 -33.08 -0.29
CA LYS A 247 -8.62 -33.92 0.04
C LYS A 247 -7.33 -33.45 -0.64
N ARG A 248 -7.16 -32.13 -0.75
CA ARG A 248 -5.97 -31.49 -1.33
C ARG A 248 -5.02 -30.98 -0.26
N GLN A 249 -3.82 -30.62 -0.66
CA GLN A 249 -2.83 -29.95 0.17
C GLN A 249 -2.71 -28.49 -0.23
N LEU A 250 -2.44 -27.62 0.75
CA LEU A 250 -2.36 -26.17 0.59
C LEU A 250 -0.90 -25.71 0.60
N VAL A 251 -0.56 -24.94 -0.41
CA VAL A 251 0.73 -24.25 -0.54
C VAL A 251 0.49 -22.77 -0.36
N LEU A 252 1.15 -22.15 0.60
CA LEU A 252 1.11 -20.70 0.78
C LEU A 252 2.15 -20.05 -0.12
N SER A 253 1.75 -19.01 -0.85
CA SER A 253 2.60 -18.22 -1.74
C SER A 253 2.28 -16.74 -1.57
N GLY A 254 3.30 -15.90 -1.65
CA GLY A 254 3.18 -14.44 -1.49
C GLY A 254 3.90 -13.91 -0.25
N ASN A 255 4.05 -12.60 -0.21
CA ASN A 255 4.73 -11.91 0.89
C ASN A 255 3.82 -11.87 2.13
N ASP A 256 4.42 -12.02 3.31
CA ASP A 256 3.81 -11.90 4.63
C ASP A 256 2.66 -12.86 4.96
N ILE A 257 2.12 -13.59 3.98
CA ILE A 257 0.98 -14.52 4.19
C ILE A 257 1.29 -15.55 5.28
N GLU A 258 2.49 -16.12 5.28
CA GLU A 258 2.86 -17.13 6.24
C GLU A 258 2.79 -16.61 7.67
N ASN A 259 3.26 -15.39 7.92
CA ASN A 259 3.21 -14.74 9.22
C ASN A 259 1.77 -14.47 9.68
N VAL A 260 0.92 -13.96 8.78
CA VAL A 260 -0.50 -13.69 9.08
C VAL A 260 -1.24 -14.97 9.38
N VAL A 261 -1.12 -16.00 8.53
CA VAL A 261 -1.78 -17.31 8.72
C VAL A 261 -1.30 -17.98 10.00
N ARG A 262 0.01 -18.03 10.26
CA ARG A 262 0.55 -18.62 11.49
C ARG A 262 0.09 -17.89 12.74
N THR A 263 0.01 -16.56 12.70
CA THR A 263 -0.52 -15.76 13.81
C THR A 263 -1.99 -16.09 14.05
N ALA A 264 -2.81 -16.11 13.00
CA ALA A 264 -4.22 -16.44 13.13
C ALA A 264 -4.46 -17.88 13.62
N ILE A 265 -3.64 -18.84 13.22
CA ILE A 265 -3.68 -20.23 13.73
C ILE A 265 -3.28 -20.27 15.22
N ARG A 266 -2.17 -19.63 15.60
CA ARG A 266 -1.68 -19.55 16.99
C ARG A 266 -2.74 -18.98 17.93
N LEU A 267 -3.46 -17.97 17.48
CA LEU A 267 -4.55 -17.33 18.22
C LEU A 267 -5.89 -18.07 18.09
N ARG A 268 -5.93 -19.20 17.38
CA ARG A 268 -7.16 -19.98 17.11
C ARG A 268 -8.25 -19.21 16.36
N LYS A 269 -7.87 -18.20 15.57
CA LYS A 269 -8.78 -17.42 14.71
C LYS A 269 -8.93 -18.03 13.32
N LEU A 270 -8.05 -18.98 12.96
CA LEU A 270 -8.21 -19.92 11.86
C LEU A 270 -8.38 -21.33 12.43
N ASN A 271 -9.42 -22.01 11.99
CA ASN A 271 -9.69 -23.41 12.34
C ASN A 271 -9.02 -24.33 11.31
N LEU A 272 -8.24 -25.28 11.78
CA LEU A 272 -7.64 -26.33 10.94
C LEU A 272 -8.40 -27.64 11.13
N PRO A 273 -9.23 -28.07 10.15
CA PRO A 273 -9.98 -29.32 10.25
C PRO A 273 -9.08 -30.58 10.30
N VAL A 274 -7.82 -30.42 9.88
CA VAL A 274 -6.79 -31.48 9.89
C VAL A 274 -5.48 -30.93 10.46
N PRO A 275 -4.57 -31.79 10.94
CA PRO A 275 -3.26 -31.36 11.43
C PRO A 275 -2.49 -30.54 10.40
N GLU A 276 -1.77 -29.52 10.86
CA GLU A 276 -1.04 -28.55 10.03
C GLU A 276 -0.08 -29.24 9.05
N ASN A 277 0.65 -30.25 9.48
CA ASN A 277 1.59 -31.02 8.67
C ASN A 277 0.94 -31.91 7.57
N LYS A 278 -0.38 -32.11 7.64
CA LYS A 278 -1.14 -32.80 6.58
C LYS A 278 -1.75 -31.83 5.59
N LEU A 279 -1.96 -30.58 6.01
CA LEU A 279 -2.57 -29.55 5.19
C LEU A 279 -1.53 -28.78 4.39
N PHE A 280 -0.50 -28.24 5.06
CA PHE A 280 0.45 -27.32 4.43
C PHE A 280 1.66 -28.01 3.84
N VAL A 281 2.02 -27.59 2.62
CA VAL A 281 3.24 -28.00 1.93
C VAL A 281 4.06 -26.77 1.58
N ASN A 282 5.37 -26.85 1.78
CA ASN A 282 6.28 -25.76 1.44
C ASN A 282 6.28 -25.51 -0.08
N LEU A 283 6.28 -24.23 -0.48
CA LEU A 283 6.25 -23.80 -1.88
C LEU A 283 7.33 -24.47 -2.75
N LYS A 284 8.55 -24.69 -2.20
CA LYS A 284 9.63 -25.37 -2.91
C LYS A 284 9.31 -26.82 -3.29
N ASN A 285 8.41 -27.45 -2.54
CA ASN A 285 7.98 -28.84 -2.73
C ASN A 285 6.69 -28.95 -3.56
N ALA A 286 6.03 -27.83 -3.88
CA ALA A 286 4.77 -27.80 -4.65
C ALA A 286 4.86 -28.54 -6.00
N LYS A 287 6.01 -28.48 -6.66
CA LYS A 287 6.27 -29.16 -7.93
C LYS A 287 6.24 -30.70 -7.85
N ASN A 288 6.31 -31.27 -6.64
CA ASN A 288 6.30 -32.72 -6.43
C ASN A 288 4.89 -33.26 -6.19
N LEU A 289 3.88 -32.38 -6.06
CA LEU A 289 2.48 -32.75 -5.87
C LEU A 289 1.78 -32.95 -7.21
N LEU A 290 0.77 -33.82 -7.22
CA LEU A 290 -0.13 -33.94 -8.37
C LEU A 290 -0.99 -32.67 -8.51
N ALA A 291 -1.32 -32.29 -9.73
CA ALA A 291 -2.20 -31.14 -9.98
C ALA A 291 -3.54 -31.28 -9.23
N SER A 292 -4.15 -32.45 -9.29
CA SER A 292 -5.41 -32.79 -8.61
C SER A 292 -5.35 -32.72 -7.08
N GLU A 293 -4.17 -32.72 -6.48
CA GLU A 293 -3.96 -32.72 -5.03
C GLU A 293 -3.46 -31.37 -4.52
N THR A 294 -3.28 -30.37 -5.39
CA THR A 294 -2.62 -29.12 -5.05
C THR A 294 -3.56 -27.93 -5.11
N VAL A 295 -3.56 -27.15 -4.04
CA VAL A 295 -4.07 -25.78 -4.00
C VAL A 295 -2.91 -24.83 -3.68
N ILE A 296 -2.72 -23.80 -4.47
CA ILE A 296 -1.78 -22.71 -4.18
C ILE A 296 -2.61 -21.50 -3.78
N LEU A 297 -2.45 -21.04 -2.56
CA LEU A 297 -3.04 -19.79 -2.10
C LEU A 297 -2.02 -18.68 -2.30
N GLU A 298 -2.22 -17.92 -3.37
CA GLU A 298 -1.41 -16.76 -3.71
C GLU A 298 -2.00 -15.52 -3.06
N THR A 299 -1.24 -14.90 -2.20
CA THR A 299 -1.71 -13.73 -1.47
C THR A 299 -0.62 -12.67 -1.32
N GLY A 300 -1.05 -11.50 -0.86
CA GLY A 300 -0.19 -10.37 -0.59
C GLY A 300 -1.03 -9.18 -0.14
N ARG A 301 -0.42 -8.01 -0.13
CA ARG A 301 -1.12 -6.73 0.07
C ARG A 301 -2.09 -6.49 -1.08
N MET A 302 -3.01 -5.54 -0.93
CA MET A 302 -3.97 -5.22 -1.98
C MET A 302 -3.28 -5.01 -3.34
N GLY A 303 -3.74 -5.73 -4.37
CA GLY A 303 -3.20 -5.71 -5.73
C GLY A 303 -1.97 -6.61 -5.98
N GLU A 304 -1.24 -7.06 -4.96
CA GLU A 304 -0.08 -7.96 -5.12
C GLU A 304 -0.44 -9.32 -5.70
N PRO A 305 -1.53 -9.99 -5.29
CA PRO A 305 -1.90 -11.28 -5.87
C PRO A 305 -2.04 -11.24 -7.39
N ILE A 306 -2.59 -10.16 -7.93
CA ILE A 306 -2.73 -9.97 -9.39
C ILE A 306 -1.37 -9.75 -10.06
N LYS A 307 -0.47 -8.99 -9.43
CA LYS A 307 0.90 -8.81 -9.92
C LYS A 307 1.68 -10.12 -9.93
N HIS A 308 1.52 -10.95 -8.90
CA HIS A 308 2.15 -12.27 -8.82
C HIS A 308 1.59 -13.24 -9.85
N LEU A 309 0.27 -13.28 -10.04
CA LEU A 309 -0.34 -14.06 -11.13
C LEU A 309 0.22 -13.65 -12.50
N ASN A 310 0.44 -12.36 -12.72
CA ASN A 310 1.05 -11.84 -13.94
C ASN A 310 2.48 -12.39 -14.13
N ARG A 311 3.31 -12.38 -13.08
CA ARG A 311 4.66 -12.96 -13.09
C ARG A 311 4.64 -14.47 -13.35
N MET A 312 3.72 -15.20 -12.71
CA MET A 312 3.54 -16.65 -12.94
C MET A 312 3.15 -16.93 -14.40
N ALA A 313 2.25 -16.13 -14.96
CA ALA A 313 1.82 -16.24 -16.35
C ALA A 313 2.93 -15.91 -17.35
N ASN A 314 3.84 -14.99 -17.02
CA ASN A 314 5.02 -14.67 -17.83
C ASN A 314 6.17 -15.69 -17.66
N GLY A 315 6.05 -16.67 -16.76
CA GLY A 315 7.13 -17.62 -16.44
C GLY A 315 8.28 -16.99 -15.64
N GLU A 316 8.05 -15.85 -15.00
CA GLU A 316 9.02 -15.11 -14.19
C GLU A 316 9.04 -15.60 -12.73
N ASP A 317 8.03 -16.39 -12.32
CA ASP A 317 8.01 -16.98 -10.98
C ASP A 317 8.91 -18.21 -10.93
N PRO A 318 9.81 -18.31 -9.91
CA PRO A 318 10.77 -19.43 -9.83
C PRO A 318 10.15 -20.76 -9.42
N TYR A 319 8.95 -20.76 -8.83
CA TYR A 319 8.33 -21.94 -8.24
C TYR A 319 7.07 -22.39 -8.97
N VAL A 320 6.29 -21.48 -9.51
CA VAL A 320 4.98 -21.75 -10.12
C VAL A 320 4.97 -21.32 -11.58
N ARG A 321 4.71 -22.28 -12.47
CA ARG A 321 4.37 -22.02 -13.87
C ARG A 321 2.91 -22.37 -14.10
N ILE A 322 2.20 -21.51 -14.75
CA ILE A 322 0.78 -21.68 -15.10
C ILE A 322 0.66 -22.36 -16.45
N GLY A 323 -0.27 -23.32 -16.58
CA GLY A 323 -0.51 -24.09 -17.79
C GLY A 323 -1.92 -24.66 -17.87
N GLU A 324 -2.14 -25.61 -18.78
CA GLU A 324 -3.44 -26.22 -19.11
C GLU A 324 -4.06 -27.01 -17.94
N ASP A 325 -3.22 -27.52 -17.04
CA ASP A 325 -3.65 -28.28 -15.85
C ASP A 325 -4.06 -27.38 -14.67
N ASP A 326 -4.16 -26.05 -14.88
CA ASP A 326 -4.45 -25.09 -13.83
C ASP A 326 -5.84 -24.49 -13.96
N LEU A 327 -6.48 -24.29 -12.80
CA LEU A 327 -7.54 -23.32 -12.61
C LEU A 327 -6.99 -22.15 -11.79
N VAL A 328 -7.00 -20.95 -12.34
CA VAL A 328 -6.73 -19.72 -11.58
C VAL A 328 -8.05 -19.13 -11.11
N PHE A 329 -8.24 -19.10 -9.79
CA PHE A 329 -9.45 -18.62 -9.15
C PHE A 329 -9.19 -17.29 -8.43
N ILE A 330 -9.67 -16.19 -9.03
CA ILE A 330 -9.51 -14.84 -8.49
C ILE A 330 -10.65 -14.55 -7.53
N THR A 331 -10.35 -14.48 -6.24
CA THR A 331 -11.34 -14.25 -5.17
C THR A 331 -11.30 -12.81 -4.63
N THR A 332 -10.38 -11.98 -5.12
CA THR A 332 -10.32 -10.56 -4.77
C THR A 332 -11.27 -9.74 -5.62
N THR A 333 -11.81 -8.68 -5.05
CA THR A 333 -12.51 -7.63 -5.82
C THR A 333 -11.51 -6.53 -6.14
N PRO A 334 -11.12 -6.36 -7.41
CA PRO A 334 -10.17 -5.31 -7.76
C PRO A 334 -10.81 -3.93 -7.59
N SER A 335 -10.02 -2.94 -7.18
CA SER A 335 -10.42 -1.54 -7.28
C SER A 335 -10.56 -1.13 -8.75
N THR A 336 -11.30 -0.07 -9.03
CA THR A 336 -11.46 0.49 -10.39
C THR A 336 -10.11 0.76 -11.07
N ALA A 337 -9.12 1.22 -10.32
CA ALA A 337 -7.76 1.45 -10.81
C ALA A 337 -7.05 0.15 -11.26
N MET A 338 -7.41 -1.00 -10.69
CA MET A 338 -6.81 -2.30 -11.01
C MET A 338 -7.53 -3.07 -12.12
N GLU A 339 -8.72 -2.65 -12.55
CA GLU A 339 -9.52 -3.40 -13.53
C GLU A 339 -8.77 -3.70 -14.83
N SER A 340 -8.03 -2.73 -15.38
CA SER A 340 -7.24 -2.92 -16.60
C SER A 340 -6.09 -3.91 -16.41
N VAL A 341 -5.46 -3.92 -15.23
CA VAL A 341 -4.38 -4.86 -14.88
C VAL A 341 -4.95 -6.27 -14.74
N VAL A 342 -6.08 -6.41 -14.07
CA VAL A 342 -6.78 -7.71 -13.93
C VAL A 342 -7.19 -8.26 -15.28
N ALA A 343 -7.77 -7.43 -16.17
CA ALA A 343 -8.16 -7.84 -17.51
C ALA A 343 -6.96 -8.35 -18.33
N LYS A 344 -5.84 -7.61 -18.32
CA LYS A 344 -4.59 -8.01 -18.98
C LYS A 344 -4.03 -9.30 -18.39
N THR A 345 -4.01 -9.43 -17.07
CA THR A 345 -3.51 -10.63 -16.39
C THR A 345 -4.36 -11.85 -16.75
N ARG A 346 -5.69 -11.72 -16.77
CA ARG A 346 -6.60 -12.80 -17.22
C ARG A 346 -6.31 -13.22 -18.66
N ASP A 347 -6.15 -12.27 -19.58
CA ASP A 347 -5.80 -12.57 -20.98
C ASP A 347 -4.48 -13.37 -21.09
N MET A 348 -3.50 -13.02 -20.28
CA MET A 348 -2.22 -13.74 -20.22
C MET A 348 -2.40 -15.17 -19.66
N LEU A 349 -3.21 -15.36 -18.63
CA LEU A 349 -3.51 -16.66 -18.05
C LEU A 349 -4.19 -17.58 -19.08
N PHE A 350 -5.18 -17.09 -19.81
CA PHE A 350 -5.80 -17.81 -20.91
C PHE A 350 -4.81 -18.19 -22.02
N LYS A 351 -3.86 -17.30 -22.35
CA LYS A 351 -2.79 -17.60 -23.32
C LYS A 351 -1.86 -18.73 -22.89
N GLN A 352 -1.72 -18.94 -21.56
CA GLN A 352 -0.98 -20.10 -21.02
C GLN A 352 -1.81 -21.39 -21.00
N GLY A 353 -3.07 -21.36 -21.42
CA GLY A 353 -3.98 -22.50 -21.45
C GLY A 353 -4.73 -22.75 -20.14
N ALA A 354 -4.54 -21.93 -19.11
CA ALA A 354 -5.23 -22.09 -17.84
C ALA A 354 -6.71 -21.73 -17.92
N ASP A 355 -7.54 -22.42 -17.15
CA ASP A 355 -8.88 -21.94 -16.85
C ASP A 355 -8.81 -20.78 -15.88
N VAL A 356 -9.64 -19.75 -16.09
CA VAL A 356 -9.70 -18.60 -15.20
C VAL A 356 -11.13 -18.41 -14.73
N LYS A 357 -11.33 -18.48 -13.42
CA LYS A 357 -12.62 -18.24 -12.76
C LYS A 357 -12.48 -17.05 -11.81
N GLN A 358 -13.51 -16.27 -11.69
CA GLN A 358 -13.59 -15.16 -10.74
C GLN A 358 -14.86 -15.33 -9.92
N ILE A 359 -14.87 -14.83 -8.68
CA ILE A 359 -16.12 -14.77 -7.92
C ILE A 359 -17.15 -14.00 -8.75
N SER A 360 -18.36 -14.58 -8.88
CA SER A 360 -19.47 -13.98 -9.61
C SER A 360 -19.74 -12.55 -9.11
N SER A 361 -20.16 -11.68 -10.02
CA SER A 361 -20.59 -10.31 -9.68
C SER A 361 -21.67 -10.30 -8.60
N ASP A 362 -22.57 -11.30 -8.64
CA ASP A 362 -23.68 -11.43 -7.70
C ASP A 362 -23.24 -11.91 -6.31
N LEU A 363 -22.03 -12.50 -6.22
CA LEU A 363 -21.40 -12.95 -4.99
C LEU A 363 -20.24 -12.02 -4.57
N ARG A 364 -20.12 -10.83 -5.13
CA ARG A 364 -19.13 -9.86 -4.69
C ARG A 364 -19.39 -9.52 -3.24
N SER A 365 -18.67 -10.20 -2.33
CA SER A 365 -18.69 -9.81 -0.95
C SER A 365 -17.80 -8.58 -0.81
N SER A 366 -18.42 -7.48 -0.47
CA SER A 366 -17.74 -6.39 0.20
C SER A 366 -17.62 -6.74 1.68
N GLY A 367 -16.51 -6.43 2.33
CA GLY A 367 -16.43 -6.42 3.79
C GLY A 367 -17.13 -5.20 4.38
N HIS A 368 -17.67 -4.31 3.55
CA HIS A 368 -18.24 -3.02 3.90
C HIS A 368 -19.78 -3.02 3.82
N ALA A 369 -20.38 -2.10 4.58
CA ALA A 369 -21.82 -1.93 4.67
C ALA A 369 -22.46 -1.60 3.32
N SER A 370 -23.49 -2.38 2.94
CA SER A 370 -24.40 -1.97 1.89
C SER A 370 -25.24 -0.77 2.36
N ARG A 371 -25.98 -0.15 1.41
CA ARG A 371 -26.95 0.90 1.75
C ARG A 371 -27.92 0.46 2.86
N ASN A 372 -28.44 -0.77 2.75
CA ASN A 372 -29.37 -1.31 3.74
C ASN A 372 -28.70 -1.58 5.10
N ASP A 373 -27.48 -2.08 5.10
CA ASP A 373 -26.73 -2.28 6.36
C ASP A 373 -26.53 -0.96 7.09
N LEU A 374 -26.17 0.10 6.36
CA LEU A 374 -26.02 1.44 6.94
C LEU A 374 -27.35 1.95 7.52
N GLN A 375 -28.47 1.78 6.79
CA GLN A 375 -29.80 2.18 7.28
C GLN A 375 -30.21 1.40 8.53
N ILE A 376 -29.90 0.10 8.62
CA ILE A 376 -30.12 -0.70 9.82
C ILE A 376 -29.30 -0.15 10.99
N MET A 377 -28.00 0.13 10.78
CA MET A 377 -27.12 0.69 11.81
C MET A 377 -27.67 2.02 12.34
N ILE A 378 -28.06 2.93 11.44
CA ILE A 378 -28.65 4.23 11.83
C ILE A 378 -29.95 4.04 12.61
N ASN A 379 -30.84 3.15 12.16
CA ASN A 379 -32.12 2.91 12.83
C ASN A 379 -31.97 2.28 14.21
N VAL A 380 -30.96 1.44 14.43
CA VAL A 380 -30.68 0.80 15.72
C VAL A 380 -30.05 1.81 16.69
N LEU A 381 -29.06 2.56 16.23
CA LEU A 381 -28.30 3.50 17.06
C LEU A 381 -29.00 4.85 17.24
N LYS A 382 -29.84 5.28 16.30
CA LYS A 382 -30.59 6.55 16.31
C LYS A 382 -29.69 7.76 16.61
N PRO A 383 -28.61 7.96 15.86
CA PRO A 383 -27.70 9.06 16.14
C PRO A 383 -28.35 10.41 15.88
N GLU A 384 -27.95 11.43 16.68
CA GLU A 384 -28.35 12.81 16.41
C GLU A 384 -27.62 13.37 15.19
N TYR A 385 -26.31 13.06 15.05
CA TYR A 385 -25.47 13.43 13.90
C TYR A 385 -24.88 12.21 13.23
N PHE A 386 -24.71 12.31 11.90
CA PHE A 386 -24.10 11.25 11.10
C PHE A 386 -22.91 11.80 10.29
N MET A 387 -21.77 11.12 10.36
CA MET A 387 -20.59 11.37 9.52
C MET A 387 -20.28 10.12 8.70
N PRO A 388 -20.53 10.11 7.38
CA PRO A 388 -20.06 9.04 6.52
C PRO A 388 -18.53 9.07 6.46
N VAL A 389 -17.90 7.92 6.67
CA VAL A 389 -16.44 7.76 6.64
C VAL A 389 -16.07 6.57 5.76
N GLN A 390 -14.76 6.34 5.51
CA GLN A 390 -14.26 5.22 4.73
C GLN A 390 -14.85 5.18 3.31
N GLY A 391 -14.58 6.19 2.50
CA GLY A 391 -15.07 6.18 1.13
C GLY A 391 -14.78 7.43 0.34
N GLU A 392 -14.76 7.27 -0.97
CA GLU A 392 -14.68 8.36 -1.93
C GLU A 392 -15.93 9.26 -1.83
N TYR A 393 -15.81 10.51 -2.23
CA TYR A 393 -16.92 11.48 -2.15
C TYR A 393 -18.23 10.96 -2.76
N ARG A 394 -18.15 10.21 -3.85
CA ARG A 394 -19.30 9.59 -4.52
C ARG A 394 -20.07 8.64 -3.59
N VAL A 395 -19.39 7.76 -2.88
CA VAL A 395 -20.05 6.81 -1.95
C VAL A 395 -20.52 7.48 -0.68
N MET A 396 -19.79 8.49 -0.19
CA MET A 396 -20.25 9.33 0.93
C MET A 396 -21.57 10.05 0.57
N THR A 397 -21.73 10.52 -0.66
CA THR A 397 -23.00 11.12 -1.13
C THR A 397 -24.14 10.10 -1.12
N THR A 398 -23.86 8.85 -1.49
CA THR A 398 -24.86 7.77 -1.42
C THR A 398 -25.22 7.44 0.03
N ALA A 399 -24.23 7.45 0.93
CA ALA A 399 -24.45 7.25 2.37
C ALA A 399 -25.27 8.40 2.98
N LYS A 400 -25.00 9.66 2.57
CA LYS A 400 -25.83 10.83 2.92
C LYS A 400 -27.29 10.57 2.54
N ALA A 401 -27.56 10.23 1.29
CA ALA A 401 -28.92 9.96 0.82
C ALA A 401 -29.58 8.79 1.58
N ALA A 402 -28.81 7.74 1.93
CA ALA A 402 -29.31 6.64 2.73
C ALA A 402 -29.70 7.07 4.16
N ALA A 403 -28.95 8.00 4.76
CA ALA A 403 -29.25 8.55 6.08
C ALA A 403 -30.49 9.47 6.07
N GLU A 404 -30.63 10.30 5.04
CA GLU A 404 -31.83 11.15 4.85
C GLU A 404 -33.10 10.33 4.72
N GLU A 405 -33.07 9.18 4.01
CA GLU A 405 -34.20 8.28 3.88
C GLU A 405 -34.66 7.65 5.21
N VAL A 406 -33.78 7.55 6.19
CA VAL A 406 -34.09 7.06 7.55
C VAL A 406 -34.18 8.20 8.57
N ASN A 407 -34.52 9.39 8.09
CA ASN A 407 -34.89 10.61 8.83
C ASN A 407 -33.74 11.28 9.62
N ILE A 408 -32.48 11.15 9.19
CA ILE A 408 -31.43 12.08 9.64
C ILE A 408 -31.57 13.39 8.87
N ALA A 409 -31.69 14.52 9.58
CA ALA A 409 -31.83 15.83 8.95
C ALA A 409 -30.55 16.21 8.18
N GLU A 410 -30.69 16.93 7.06
CA GLU A 410 -29.54 17.26 6.19
C GLU A 410 -28.44 18.03 6.93
N ASP A 411 -28.82 18.98 7.80
CA ASP A 411 -27.93 19.78 8.65
C ASP A 411 -27.27 18.99 9.79
N HIS A 412 -27.73 17.76 10.05
CA HIS A 412 -27.13 16.79 10.96
C HIS A 412 -26.19 15.80 10.25
N ILE A 413 -25.95 15.95 8.94
CA ILE A 413 -25.02 15.09 8.19
C ILE A 413 -23.72 15.82 7.93
N MET A 414 -22.64 15.35 8.54
CA MET A 414 -21.31 15.95 8.48
C MET A 414 -20.51 15.40 7.29
N MET A 415 -20.59 16.06 6.11
CA MET A 415 -19.85 15.70 4.90
C MET A 415 -18.41 16.23 4.94
N ALA A 416 -17.59 15.67 5.79
CA ALA A 416 -16.27 16.16 6.18
C ALA A 416 -15.21 16.15 5.05
N MET A 417 -14.23 17.04 5.19
CA MET A 417 -12.90 16.97 4.58
C MET A 417 -11.84 16.70 5.66
N LYS A 418 -10.66 16.26 5.23
CA LYS A 418 -9.51 16.11 6.13
C LYS A 418 -9.17 17.46 6.77
N GLY A 419 -9.04 17.50 8.10
CA GLY A 419 -8.75 18.69 8.87
C GLY A 419 -9.97 19.56 9.20
N ASP A 420 -11.17 19.18 8.77
CA ASP A 420 -12.40 19.83 9.25
C ASP A 420 -12.57 19.55 10.74
N GLN A 421 -12.85 20.59 11.52
CA GLN A 421 -13.09 20.47 12.94
C GLN A 421 -14.56 20.71 13.28
N PHE A 422 -15.32 19.62 13.48
CA PHE A 422 -16.70 19.70 13.97
C PHE A 422 -16.68 19.80 15.48
N LYS A 423 -17.04 20.96 15.99
CA LYS A 423 -17.01 21.28 17.41
C LYS A 423 -18.41 21.35 18.00
N TRP A 424 -18.61 20.65 19.13
CA TRP A 424 -19.85 20.73 19.87
C TRP A 424 -19.97 22.08 20.59
N LEU A 425 -20.96 22.89 20.21
CA LEU A 425 -21.24 24.21 20.77
C LEU A 425 -22.63 24.20 21.39
N LYS A 426 -22.69 24.30 22.72
CA LYS A 426 -23.95 24.29 23.49
C LYS A 426 -24.81 23.04 23.23
N ASP A 427 -25.49 22.94 22.09
CA ASP A 427 -26.50 21.95 21.75
C ASP A 427 -26.42 21.42 20.29
N HIS A 428 -25.38 21.80 19.52
CA HIS A 428 -25.19 21.36 18.13
C HIS A 428 -23.71 21.27 17.74
N PHE A 429 -23.40 20.53 16.68
CA PHE A 429 -22.11 20.59 16.04
C PHE A 429 -22.03 21.72 15.04
N GLU A 430 -20.94 22.46 15.08
CA GLU A 430 -20.61 23.49 14.11
C GLU A 430 -19.24 23.23 13.52
N LEU A 431 -19.11 23.39 12.18
CA LEU A 431 -17.82 23.36 11.51
C LEU A 431 -17.05 24.64 11.87
N GLN A 432 -15.95 24.46 12.59
CA GLN A 432 -15.03 25.54 12.98
C GLN A 432 -13.87 25.65 11.99
N ASP A 433 -12.86 26.44 12.33
CA ASP A 433 -11.68 26.64 11.50
C ASP A 433 -11.02 25.31 11.12
N SER A 434 -11.12 24.95 9.84
CA SER A 434 -10.43 23.80 9.25
C SER A 434 -8.94 24.12 9.09
N PHE A 435 -8.10 23.13 9.25
CA PHE A 435 -6.67 23.24 8.94
C PHE A 435 -6.26 22.23 7.86
N THR A 436 -5.23 22.56 7.12
CA THR A 436 -4.75 21.66 6.05
C THR A 436 -4.09 20.44 6.68
N VAL A 437 -4.66 19.27 6.42
CA VAL A 437 -4.03 17.97 6.68
C VAL A 437 -3.39 17.48 5.40
N GLY A 438 -2.06 17.36 5.41
CA GLY A 438 -1.27 16.84 4.31
C GLY A 438 -1.36 15.32 4.17
N GLU A 439 -0.55 14.81 3.26
CA GLU A 439 -0.29 13.38 3.11
C GLU A 439 1.21 13.15 3.15
N THR A 440 1.63 12.16 3.92
CA THR A 440 3.02 11.72 3.96
C THR A 440 3.21 10.55 3.00
N LEU A 441 4.04 10.76 1.98
CA LEU A 441 4.36 9.75 0.99
C LEU A 441 5.55 8.93 1.47
N ILE A 442 5.44 7.61 1.37
CA ILE A 442 6.47 6.66 1.79
C ILE A 442 7.04 5.96 0.54
N ASP A 443 8.35 5.96 0.39
CA ASP A 443 9.09 5.26 -0.66
C ASP A 443 10.30 4.55 -0.03
N GLY A 444 10.24 3.24 0.08
CA GLY A 444 11.26 2.45 0.78
C GLY A 444 11.43 2.89 2.24
N ALA A 445 12.62 3.33 2.61
CA ALA A 445 12.93 3.85 3.94
C ALA A 445 12.67 5.36 4.10
N GLY A 446 12.31 6.07 3.02
CA GLY A 446 12.06 7.52 3.02
C GLY A 446 10.67 7.84 3.55
N ILE A 447 10.58 8.70 4.57
CA ILE A 447 9.32 9.18 5.14
C ILE A 447 9.17 10.67 4.79
N GLY A 448 8.22 11.00 3.89
CA GLY A 448 7.88 12.38 3.57
C GLY A 448 8.94 13.17 2.78
N ASP A 449 9.98 12.52 2.27
CA ASP A 449 11.01 13.14 1.42
C ASP A 449 10.57 13.31 -0.04
N ILE A 450 9.44 12.71 -0.41
CA ILE A 450 8.82 12.83 -1.74
C ILE A 450 7.75 13.91 -1.69
N GLY A 451 8.04 15.05 -2.33
CA GLY A 451 7.04 16.10 -2.54
C GLY A 451 6.54 16.16 -3.98
N ASN A 452 5.61 17.08 -4.25
CA ASN A 452 5.02 17.31 -5.57
C ASN A 452 6.05 17.54 -6.69
N VAL A 453 7.23 18.08 -6.36
CA VAL A 453 8.32 18.28 -7.32
C VAL A 453 8.88 16.94 -7.78
N VAL A 454 9.14 16.02 -6.85
CA VAL A 454 9.67 14.68 -7.17
C VAL A 454 8.65 13.87 -7.96
N LEU A 455 7.38 13.89 -7.59
CA LEU A 455 6.32 13.21 -8.33
C LEU A 455 6.18 13.75 -9.75
N ARG A 456 6.19 15.07 -9.91
CA ARG A 456 6.17 15.70 -11.24
C ARG A 456 7.38 15.27 -12.09
N ASP A 457 8.57 15.24 -11.50
CA ASP A 457 9.78 14.84 -12.22
C ASP A 457 9.71 13.35 -12.61
N ARG A 458 9.25 12.47 -11.73
CA ARG A 458 8.99 11.05 -12.03
C ARG A 458 7.98 10.89 -13.15
N ARG A 459 6.93 11.69 -13.17
CA ARG A 459 5.91 11.67 -14.21
C ARG A 459 6.51 12.06 -15.57
N ILE A 460 7.25 13.17 -15.65
CA ILE A 460 7.92 13.59 -16.88
C ILE A 460 8.88 12.51 -17.37
N LEU A 461 9.66 11.91 -16.46
CA LEU A 461 10.58 10.83 -16.81
C LEU A 461 9.86 9.58 -17.33
N SER A 462 8.68 9.25 -16.81
CA SER A 462 7.89 8.09 -17.23
C SER A 462 7.19 8.30 -18.58
N GLU A 463 6.73 9.52 -18.88
CA GLU A 463 5.99 9.85 -20.10
C GLU A 463 6.91 10.18 -21.28
N ASP A 464 7.87 11.09 -21.07
CA ASP A 464 8.68 11.69 -22.12
C ASP A 464 10.19 11.38 -22.02
N GLY A 465 10.63 10.83 -20.90
CA GLY A 465 12.02 10.43 -20.68
C GLY A 465 12.97 11.60 -20.40
N ILE A 466 14.27 11.34 -20.56
CA ILE A 466 15.34 12.29 -20.25
C ILE A 466 16.24 12.55 -21.46
N PHE A 467 16.67 13.81 -21.58
CA PHE A 467 17.66 14.29 -22.54
C PHE A 467 18.79 15.00 -21.81
N VAL A 468 20.00 14.46 -21.87
CA VAL A 468 21.18 15.01 -21.18
C VAL A 468 22.15 15.58 -22.19
N SER A 469 22.57 16.82 -21.98
CA SER A 469 23.60 17.52 -22.79
C SER A 469 24.82 17.82 -21.91
N VAL A 470 25.94 17.15 -22.16
CA VAL A 470 27.20 17.36 -21.42
C VAL A 470 28.15 18.18 -22.28
N VAL A 471 28.59 19.32 -21.77
CA VAL A 471 29.46 20.24 -22.48
C VAL A 471 30.56 20.80 -21.57
N THR A 472 31.73 21.07 -22.11
CA THR A 472 32.85 21.70 -21.39
C THR A 472 33.10 23.10 -21.93
N ILE A 473 33.21 24.08 -21.05
CA ILE A 473 33.47 25.48 -21.37
C ILE A 473 34.81 25.95 -20.78
N ASP A 474 35.43 26.94 -21.42
CA ASP A 474 36.49 27.76 -20.84
C ASP A 474 35.91 29.15 -20.53
N ARG A 475 35.60 29.38 -19.26
CA ARG A 475 34.99 30.63 -18.80
C ARG A 475 35.90 31.83 -18.99
N LYS A 476 37.24 31.66 -18.86
CA LYS A 476 38.18 32.74 -19.06
C LYS A 476 38.31 33.15 -20.51
N LYS A 477 38.33 32.16 -21.42
CA LYS A 477 38.38 32.40 -22.86
C LYS A 477 37.00 32.64 -23.48
N ARG A 478 35.92 32.53 -22.68
CA ARG A 478 34.52 32.70 -23.08
C ARG A 478 34.15 31.85 -24.31
N GLN A 479 34.53 30.57 -24.28
CA GLN A 479 34.26 29.67 -25.42
C GLN A 479 33.89 28.26 -24.96
N VAL A 480 33.18 27.53 -25.83
CA VAL A 480 32.93 26.10 -25.72
C VAL A 480 34.17 25.34 -26.15
N VAL A 481 34.66 24.41 -25.31
CA VAL A 481 35.90 23.67 -25.56
C VAL A 481 35.65 22.36 -26.28
N SER A 482 34.52 21.72 -26.08
CA SER A 482 34.19 20.45 -26.72
C SER A 482 32.75 20.45 -27.21
N LYS A 483 32.50 19.76 -28.34
CA LYS A 483 31.11 19.53 -28.79
C LYS A 483 30.30 18.85 -27.67
N PRO A 484 29.04 19.26 -27.49
CA PRO A 484 28.16 18.62 -26.49
C PRO A 484 28.04 17.13 -26.76
N LYS A 485 28.23 16.33 -25.70
CA LYS A 485 27.90 14.90 -25.72
C LYS A 485 26.47 14.72 -25.30
N LEU A 486 25.62 14.31 -26.23
CA LEU A 486 24.20 14.12 -25.98
C LEU A 486 23.88 12.67 -25.72
N THR A 487 22.99 12.44 -24.75
CA THR A 487 22.41 11.12 -24.49
C THR A 487 20.94 11.25 -24.16
N SER A 488 20.17 10.21 -24.45
CA SER A 488 18.73 10.17 -24.23
C SER A 488 18.33 8.80 -23.71
N ARG A 489 17.36 8.76 -22.78
CA ARG A 489 16.73 7.54 -22.29
C ARG A 489 15.23 7.79 -22.18
N GLY A 490 14.42 6.82 -22.64
CA GLY A 490 12.96 6.92 -22.62
C GLY A 490 12.34 7.95 -23.55
N PHE A 491 13.14 8.76 -24.28
CA PHE A 491 12.65 9.82 -25.19
C PHE A 491 12.67 9.39 -26.66
N VAL A 492 13.87 9.29 -27.28
CA VAL A 492 14.05 8.88 -28.68
C VAL A 492 15.18 7.86 -28.81
N TYR A 493 15.08 7.02 -29.82
CA TYR A 493 16.19 6.14 -30.20
C TYR A 493 17.27 6.95 -30.93
N VAL A 494 18.36 7.23 -30.24
CA VAL A 494 19.41 8.16 -30.67
C VAL A 494 19.97 7.83 -32.08
N LYS A 495 20.17 6.53 -32.38
CA LYS A 495 20.74 6.11 -33.69
C LYS A 495 19.83 6.42 -34.87
N ALA A 496 18.52 6.45 -34.68
CA ALA A 496 17.53 6.76 -35.71
C ALA A 496 17.25 8.26 -35.84
N ASN A 497 17.64 9.09 -34.86
CA ASN A 497 17.32 10.51 -34.78
C ASN A 497 18.60 11.37 -34.79
N ARG A 498 19.53 11.07 -35.69
CA ARG A 498 20.85 11.74 -35.75
C ARG A 498 20.75 13.24 -36.02
N ASP A 499 19.85 13.66 -36.91
CA ASP A 499 19.67 15.08 -37.26
C ASP A 499 19.10 15.86 -36.08
N LEU A 500 18.08 15.33 -35.39
CA LEU A 500 17.53 15.90 -34.15
C LEU A 500 18.64 16.10 -33.10
N MET A 501 19.48 15.09 -32.88
CA MET A 501 20.59 15.17 -31.94
C MET A 501 21.65 16.17 -32.34
N LYS A 502 21.97 16.27 -33.65
CA LYS A 502 22.94 17.22 -34.17
C LYS A 502 22.46 18.66 -33.98
N GLU A 503 21.23 18.96 -34.37
CA GLU A 503 20.66 20.31 -34.21
C GLU A 503 20.51 20.70 -32.73
N ALA A 504 20.09 19.79 -31.84
CA ALA A 504 20.08 20.06 -30.42
C ALA A 504 21.48 20.33 -29.85
N SER A 505 22.52 19.67 -30.36
CA SER A 505 23.91 19.95 -30.01
C SER A 505 24.33 21.35 -30.45
N ASP A 506 24.02 21.72 -31.72
CA ASP A 506 24.39 23.01 -32.27
C ASP A 506 23.67 24.17 -31.57
N LEU A 507 22.40 23.99 -31.22
CA LEU A 507 21.62 24.93 -30.38
C LEU A 507 22.20 25.06 -28.96
N THR A 508 22.65 23.96 -28.34
CA THR A 508 23.33 24.00 -27.05
C THR A 508 24.59 24.87 -27.10
N VAL A 509 25.43 24.67 -28.12
CA VAL A 509 26.65 25.47 -28.34
C VAL A 509 26.31 26.93 -28.51
N LYS A 510 25.40 27.23 -29.44
CA LYS A 510 24.98 28.60 -29.77
C LYS A 510 24.46 29.35 -28.54
N GLN A 511 23.64 28.70 -27.73
CA GLN A 511 23.09 29.31 -26.51
C GLN A 511 24.19 29.60 -25.48
N ILE A 512 25.13 28.68 -25.30
CA ILE A 512 26.25 28.86 -24.36
C ILE A 512 27.17 29.97 -24.82
N GLU A 513 27.54 30.01 -26.12
CA GLU A 513 28.40 31.05 -26.66
C GLU A 513 27.75 32.42 -26.60
N ASN A 514 26.45 32.52 -26.91
CA ASN A 514 25.69 33.76 -26.74
C ASN A 514 25.71 34.24 -25.28
N TYR A 515 25.45 33.36 -24.31
CA TYR A 515 25.50 33.70 -22.90
C TYR A 515 26.89 34.18 -22.46
N LEU A 516 27.95 33.45 -22.84
CA LEU A 516 29.32 33.79 -22.51
C LEU A 516 29.77 35.14 -23.10
N THR A 517 29.23 35.54 -24.27
CA THR A 517 29.58 36.81 -24.92
C THR A 517 28.79 37.99 -24.40
N THR A 518 27.51 37.83 -24.09
CA THR A 518 26.59 38.92 -23.75
C THR A 518 26.55 39.22 -22.25
N THR A 519 26.78 38.19 -21.37
CA THR A 519 26.60 38.35 -19.94
C THR A 519 27.86 38.90 -19.26
N LYS A 520 27.70 39.99 -18.48
CA LYS A 520 28.80 40.61 -17.73
C LYS A 520 29.13 39.84 -16.43
N SER A 521 28.11 39.35 -15.72
CA SER A 521 28.25 38.57 -14.50
C SER A 521 27.83 37.12 -14.77
N PHE A 522 28.72 36.17 -14.59
CA PHE A 522 28.49 34.75 -14.89
C PHE A 522 27.70 34.04 -13.77
N ASP A 523 26.59 33.44 -14.10
CA ASP A 523 25.78 32.60 -13.22
C ASP A 523 25.55 31.22 -13.86
N TRP A 524 25.82 30.14 -13.09
CA TRP A 524 25.67 28.77 -13.56
C TRP A 524 24.21 28.36 -13.79
N ASN A 525 23.29 28.86 -12.96
CA ASN A 525 21.89 28.49 -13.05
C ASN A 525 21.26 29.18 -14.25
N GLU A 526 21.57 30.45 -14.47
CA GLU A 526 21.10 31.21 -15.64
C GLU A 526 21.56 30.57 -16.94
N LEU A 527 22.85 30.20 -17.04
CA LEU A 527 23.38 29.49 -18.21
C LEU A 527 22.65 28.16 -18.47
N LYS A 528 22.53 27.33 -17.43
CA LYS A 528 21.86 26.03 -17.55
C LYS A 528 20.38 26.17 -17.90
N ASN A 529 19.69 27.15 -17.31
CA ASN A 529 18.28 27.43 -17.60
C ASN A 529 18.07 27.89 -19.04
N GLY A 530 18.94 28.77 -19.55
CA GLY A 530 18.90 29.21 -20.96
C GLY A 530 19.09 28.05 -21.95
N VAL A 531 20.04 27.14 -21.66
CA VAL A 531 20.23 25.93 -22.49
C VAL A 531 19.01 25.02 -22.40
N ARG A 532 18.49 24.78 -21.19
CA ARG A 532 17.30 23.95 -20.97
C ARG A 532 16.10 24.49 -21.76
N GLU A 533 15.85 25.78 -21.70
CA GLU A 533 14.71 26.41 -22.38
C GLU A 533 14.78 26.26 -23.89
N VAL A 534 15.93 26.61 -24.49
CA VAL A 534 16.11 26.57 -25.96
C VAL A 534 16.03 25.13 -26.48
N VAL A 535 16.70 24.18 -25.78
CA VAL A 535 16.68 22.76 -26.20
C VAL A 535 15.30 22.14 -25.99
N SER A 536 14.64 22.41 -24.88
CA SER A 536 13.28 21.89 -24.63
C SER A 536 12.27 22.38 -25.66
N ARG A 537 12.33 23.67 -26.02
CA ARG A 537 11.48 24.25 -27.07
C ARG A 537 11.70 23.56 -28.39
N TYR A 538 12.94 23.42 -28.81
CA TYR A 538 13.29 22.73 -30.05
C TYR A 538 12.80 21.27 -30.08
N LEU A 539 13.09 20.51 -29.04
CA LEU A 539 12.67 19.11 -28.95
C LEU A 539 11.13 18.99 -29.00
N PHE A 540 10.42 19.89 -28.36
CA PHE A 540 8.95 19.92 -28.40
C PHE A 540 8.43 20.26 -29.80
N GLU A 541 9.02 21.25 -30.49
CA GLU A 541 8.63 21.63 -31.86
C GLU A 541 8.79 20.46 -32.84
N GLN A 542 9.88 19.69 -32.70
CA GLN A 542 10.19 18.57 -33.59
C GLN A 542 9.42 17.29 -33.26
N THR A 543 9.13 17.03 -31.95
CA THR A 543 8.63 15.71 -31.53
C THR A 543 7.27 15.74 -30.83
N ARG A 544 6.79 16.92 -30.45
CA ARG A 544 5.62 17.15 -29.58
C ARG A 544 5.73 16.49 -28.20
N ARG A 545 6.94 16.12 -27.79
CA ARG A 545 7.27 15.55 -26.47
C ARG A 545 8.10 16.54 -25.67
N ARG A 546 8.01 16.44 -24.33
CA ARG A 546 8.70 17.34 -23.39
C ARG A 546 9.62 16.57 -22.43
N PRO A 547 10.72 15.96 -22.93
CA PRO A 547 11.62 15.22 -22.06
C PRO A 547 12.25 16.13 -21.02
N MET A 548 12.66 15.55 -19.89
CA MET A 548 13.43 16.27 -18.90
C MET A 548 14.82 16.61 -19.46
N VAL A 549 15.04 17.88 -19.81
CA VAL A 549 16.32 18.34 -20.35
C VAL A 549 17.27 18.70 -19.22
N MET A 550 18.42 18.01 -19.15
CA MET A 550 19.48 18.20 -18.14
C MET A 550 20.78 18.69 -18.79
N PRO A 551 21.05 20.01 -18.81
CA PRO A 551 22.35 20.53 -19.20
C PRO A 551 23.39 20.32 -18.09
N VAL A 552 24.46 19.58 -18.41
CA VAL A 552 25.63 19.38 -17.55
C VAL A 552 26.77 20.20 -18.15
N VAL A 553 27.04 21.35 -17.57
CA VAL A 553 28.12 22.24 -18.02
C VAL A 553 29.31 22.13 -17.06
N MET A 554 30.47 21.77 -17.61
CA MET A 554 31.72 21.61 -16.85
C MET A 554 32.71 22.71 -17.25
N GLU A 555 33.54 23.15 -16.31
CA GLU A 555 34.65 24.08 -16.58
C GLU A 555 35.96 23.32 -16.77
N VAL A 556 36.78 23.76 -17.70
CA VAL A 556 38.15 23.20 -17.93
C VAL A 556 38.96 23.38 -16.64
N ASN A 557 39.50 22.30 -16.12
CA ASN A 557 40.36 22.31 -14.94
C ASN A 557 41.78 22.76 -15.33
N GLN A 558 42.09 24.04 -15.15
CA GLN A 558 43.37 24.66 -15.55
C GLN A 558 44.57 24.16 -14.73
N ASN A 559 44.38 23.40 -13.66
CA ASN A 559 45.46 22.89 -12.80
C ASN A 559 45.99 21.51 -13.20
N ARG A 560 45.48 20.89 -14.27
CA ARG A 560 46.12 19.71 -14.85
C ARG A 560 47.17 20.15 -15.87
N ARG A 561 48.44 20.20 -15.49
CA ARG A 561 49.54 20.11 -16.48
C ARG A 561 49.30 18.86 -17.32
N PRO A 562 49.49 18.95 -18.68
CA PRO A 562 49.33 17.75 -19.50
C PRO A 562 50.32 16.71 -19.00
N ALA A 563 49.82 15.58 -18.54
CA ALA A 563 50.66 14.42 -18.31
C ALA A 563 51.28 14.05 -19.66
N ALA A 564 52.58 14.25 -19.78
CA ALA A 564 53.34 13.84 -20.96
C ALA A 564 53.00 12.36 -21.24
N HIS A 565 52.65 12.08 -22.48
CA HIS A 565 52.45 10.72 -22.98
C HIS A 565 53.77 9.94 -22.76
N LYS A 566 53.88 9.30 -21.57
CA LYS A 566 54.80 8.18 -21.40
C LYS A 566 54.06 6.95 -21.91
N SER A 567 54.53 6.50 -23.07
CA SER A 567 54.08 5.31 -23.76
C SER A 567 53.84 4.12 -22.85
N VAL A 568 52.66 3.59 -22.91
CA VAL A 568 52.19 2.34 -22.27
C VAL A 568 52.87 1.14 -22.98
N GLN A 569 54.21 1.06 -22.92
CA GLN A 569 54.96 -0.13 -23.39
C GLN A 569 55.66 -0.91 -22.29
N ILE A 570 55.67 -0.45 -21.04
CA ILE A 570 56.39 -1.13 -19.94
C ILE A 570 55.45 -1.97 -19.03
N ALA A 571 54.14 -1.80 -19.08
CA ALA A 571 53.22 -2.57 -18.24
C ALA A 571 52.88 -3.97 -18.78
N GLY A 572 53.07 -4.25 -20.07
CA GLY A 572 52.81 -5.55 -20.69
C GLY A 572 53.87 -6.62 -20.38
N GLN A 573 55.12 -6.23 -20.18
CA GLN A 573 56.21 -7.18 -19.93
C GLN A 573 56.33 -7.62 -18.44
N GLN A 574 55.85 -6.84 -17.50
CA GLN A 574 55.85 -7.26 -16.08
C GLN A 574 54.64 -8.15 -15.70
N ARG A 575 53.51 -8.02 -16.43
CA ARG A 575 52.33 -8.89 -16.23
C ARG A 575 52.55 -10.31 -16.74
N ASN A 576 53.26 -10.46 -17.86
CA ASN A 576 53.61 -11.79 -18.42
C ASN A 576 54.69 -12.53 -17.62
N ARG A 577 55.58 -11.82 -16.88
CA ARG A 577 56.54 -12.45 -15.97
C ARG A 577 55.95 -12.89 -14.63
N GLN A 578 54.84 -12.33 -14.19
CA GLN A 578 54.11 -12.79 -13.00
C GLN A 578 53.20 -13.98 -13.28
N MET A 579 52.54 -14.04 -14.45
CA MET A 579 51.69 -15.17 -14.81
C MET A 579 52.51 -16.44 -15.07
N SER A 580 53.68 -16.36 -15.73
CA SER A 580 54.56 -17.52 -15.93
C SER A 580 55.22 -18.07 -14.60
N LYS A 581 55.27 -17.25 -13.55
CA LYS A 581 55.71 -17.72 -12.20
C LYS A 581 54.59 -18.35 -11.39
N ILE A 582 53.35 -18.09 -11.69
CA ILE A 582 52.16 -18.70 -11.04
C ILE A 582 51.86 -20.07 -11.67
N GLU A 583 51.99 -20.22 -12.99
CA GLU A 583 51.80 -21.50 -13.68
C GLU A 583 52.88 -22.54 -13.34
N ASN A 584 54.12 -22.10 -13.14
CA ASN A 584 55.23 -23.01 -12.71
C ASN A 584 55.19 -23.39 -11.22
N LYS A 585 54.34 -22.75 -10.39
CA LYS A 585 54.10 -23.16 -9.00
C LYS A 585 52.91 -24.11 -8.87
N GLN A 586 51.98 -24.15 -9.81
CA GLN A 586 50.87 -25.06 -9.79
C GLN A 586 51.21 -26.44 -10.38
N SER A 587 52.13 -26.53 -11.35
CA SER A 587 52.60 -27.79 -11.91
C SER A 587 53.53 -28.60 -10.98
N LYS A 588 54.11 -28.00 -9.93
CA LYS A 588 54.95 -28.70 -8.93
C LYS A 588 54.19 -29.23 -7.70
N LYS A 589 52.86 -28.97 -7.57
CA LYS A 589 52.04 -29.47 -6.46
C LYS A 589 51.15 -30.68 -6.81
N GLN A 590 51.22 -31.21 -8.03
CA GLN A 590 50.43 -32.38 -8.46
C GLN A 590 51.15 -33.71 -8.50
N ASN A 591 52.42 -33.80 -8.03
CA ASN A 591 53.16 -35.07 -8.04
C ASN A 591 53.66 -35.40 -6.61
N THR A 592 52.75 -35.64 -5.66
CA THR A 592 53.01 -36.44 -4.45
C THR A 592 51.67 -37.06 -4.00
N LYS A 593 51.42 -38.31 -4.43
CA LYS A 593 50.48 -39.22 -3.78
C LYS A 593 51.15 -39.81 -2.53
N PRO A 594 50.47 -39.97 -1.43
CA PRO A 594 50.79 -41.00 -0.45
C PRO A 594 49.84 -42.17 -0.59
N THR A 595 50.48 -43.33 -0.64
CA THR A 595 49.97 -44.68 -0.59
C THR A 595 49.15 -45.00 0.67
N ALA A 596 48.08 -45.73 0.49
CA ALA A 596 47.26 -46.35 1.53
C ALA A 596 48.05 -47.29 2.42
N LYS A 597 47.76 -47.28 3.74
CA LYS A 597 47.98 -48.44 4.65
C LYS A 597 46.66 -48.74 5.37
N THR A 598 46.14 -49.88 5.05
CA THR A 598 45.13 -50.67 5.77
C THR A 598 45.73 -51.18 7.07
N VAL A 599 45.03 -51.02 8.22
CA VAL A 599 45.11 -51.99 9.34
C VAL A 599 43.79 -51.91 10.12
N LYS A 600 43.14 -53.10 10.17
CA LYS A 600 42.12 -53.67 11.05
C LYS A 600 40.96 -52.83 11.49
#